data_1f166ae504ae927edc243f37eba3a117
#
_entry.id   1f166ae504ae927edc243f37eba3a117
#
_cell.length_a   1.000
_cell.length_b   1.000
_cell.length_c   1.000
_cell.angle_alpha   90.00
_cell.angle_beta   90.00
_cell.angle_gamma   90.00
#
_symmetry.space_group_name_H-M   'P 1'
#
loop_
_entity.id
_entity.type
_entity.pdbx_description
1 polymer ?
#
loop_
_entity_poly.entity_id
_entity_poly.type
_entity_poly.pdbx_seq_one_letter_code
_entity_poly.pdbx_strand_id
1 'polypeptide(L)'
;GGHVVECVDNDETASVIADIAKARLLIILTTTEGIYADPADQSTLIRELAGANIDEVLQAVKEAQKHCVGASRVGANGAWAKLEYITQPLKNGTQVIIGNARYRLSQLIDGSVPRTWIGVR
;
A
#
# COMPACT_ATOMS: atom_id res chain seq x y z
N GLY A 1 -15.45 -5.92 -17.16
CA GLY A 1 -14.28 -6.62 -16.92
C GLY A 1 -13.73 -6.43 -15.53
N GLY A 2 -13.59 -7.46 -14.82
CA GLY A 2 -13.22 -7.36 -13.45
C GLY A 2 -11.76 -7.57 -13.12
N HIS A 3 -10.87 -7.40 -14.07
CA HIS A 3 -9.48 -7.80 -13.85
C HIS A 3 -8.50 -6.66 -14.08
N VAL A 4 -8.90 -5.48 -13.68
CA VAL A 4 -8.04 -4.32 -13.87
C VAL A 4 -6.96 -4.32 -12.80
N VAL A 5 -5.72 -4.36 -13.23
CA VAL A 5 -4.55 -4.16 -12.38
C VAL A 5 -3.99 -2.80 -12.76
N GLU A 6 -3.97 -1.90 -11.79
CA GLU A 6 -3.46 -0.55 -12.02
C GLU A 6 -2.15 -0.36 -11.27
N CYS A 7 -1.20 0.28 -11.93
CA CYS A 7 0.07 0.61 -11.33
C CYS A 7 0.21 2.11 -11.28
N VAL A 8 0.56 2.64 -10.13
CA VAL A 8 0.84 4.07 -10.00
C VAL A 8 2.22 4.25 -9.41
N ASP A 9 2.91 5.24 -9.93
CA ASP A 9 4.19 5.63 -9.39
C ASP A 9 3.98 6.39 -8.08
N ASN A 10 5.02 6.41 -7.27
CA ASN A 10 5.01 7.12 -6.00
C ASN A 10 4.60 8.60 -6.12
N ASP A 11 4.88 9.21 -7.28
CA ASP A 11 4.60 10.62 -7.52
C ASP A 11 3.22 10.89 -8.11
N GLU A 12 2.43 9.86 -8.35
CA GLU A 12 1.11 10.04 -8.92
C GLU A 12 0.19 10.73 -7.93
N THR A 13 -0.76 11.48 -8.46
CA THR A 13 -1.63 12.31 -7.66
C THR A 13 -2.87 11.56 -7.17
N ALA A 14 -3.53 12.15 -6.19
CA ALA A 14 -4.77 11.60 -5.66
C ALA A 14 -5.87 11.49 -6.72
N SER A 15 -5.85 12.34 -7.74
CA SER A 15 -6.85 12.26 -8.82
C SER A 15 -6.69 10.97 -9.61
N VAL A 16 -5.46 10.51 -9.82
CA VAL A 16 -5.24 9.22 -10.47
C VAL A 16 -5.78 8.09 -9.59
N ILE A 17 -5.53 8.17 -8.29
CA ILE A 17 -6.04 7.17 -7.34
C ILE A 17 -7.57 7.12 -7.41
N ALA A 18 -8.24 8.26 -7.51
CA ALA A 18 -9.69 8.30 -7.59
C ALA A 18 -10.21 7.56 -8.84
N ASP A 19 -9.52 7.72 -9.96
CA ASP A 19 -9.90 7.05 -11.21
C ASP A 19 -9.74 5.55 -11.13
N ILE A 20 -8.77 5.07 -10.38
CA ILE A 20 -8.48 3.64 -10.29
C ILE A 20 -9.17 2.97 -9.10
N ALA A 21 -10.06 3.67 -8.42
CA ALA A 21 -10.76 3.11 -7.26
C ALA A 21 -11.62 1.89 -7.63
N LYS A 22 -11.90 1.68 -8.92
CA LYS A 22 -12.65 0.52 -9.40
C LYS A 22 -11.77 -0.66 -9.77
N ALA A 23 -10.45 -0.50 -9.70
CA ALA A 23 -9.53 -1.59 -9.99
C ALA A 23 -9.67 -2.70 -8.94
N ARG A 24 -9.38 -3.92 -9.34
CA ARG A 24 -9.35 -5.04 -8.40
C ARG A 24 -8.04 -5.10 -7.63
N LEU A 25 -6.97 -4.67 -8.26
CA LEU A 25 -5.64 -4.66 -7.67
C LEU A 25 -4.95 -3.35 -8.04
N LEU A 26 -4.48 -2.66 -7.03
CA LEU A 26 -3.71 -1.43 -7.19
C LEU A 26 -2.29 -1.70 -6.71
N ILE A 27 -1.32 -1.42 -7.55
CA ILE A 27 0.08 -1.57 -7.20
C ILE A 27 0.70 -0.19 -7.16
N ILE A 28 1.20 0.20 -6.00
CA ILE A 28 1.90 1.47 -5.82
C ILE A 28 3.40 1.20 -5.81
N LEU A 29 4.09 1.77 -6.79
CA LEU A 29 5.52 1.61 -6.93
C LEU A 29 6.24 2.72 -6.18
N THR A 30 7.24 2.34 -5.41
CA THR A 30 7.96 3.28 -4.56
C THR A 30 9.45 2.93 -4.54
N THR A 31 10.22 3.74 -3.86
CA THR A 31 11.67 3.52 -3.72
C THR A 31 12.03 2.67 -2.51
N THR A 32 11.04 2.32 -1.67
CA THR A 32 11.24 1.43 -0.53
C THR A 32 10.64 0.06 -0.85
N GLU A 33 10.81 -0.90 0.04
CA GLU A 33 10.23 -2.24 -0.16
C GLU A 33 8.75 -2.28 0.15
N GLY A 34 8.24 -1.27 0.84
CA GLY A 34 6.83 -1.18 1.23
C GLY A 34 6.69 -0.24 2.40
N ILE A 35 5.81 -0.58 3.32
CA ILE A 35 5.57 0.20 4.53
C ILE A 35 6.33 -0.44 5.69
N TYR A 36 7.06 0.36 6.43
CA TYR A 36 7.82 -0.10 7.60
C TYR A 36 7.13 0.35 8.89
N ALA A 37 7.17 -0.51 9.91
CA ALA A 37 6.68 -0.12 11.24
C ALA A 37 7.56 0.99 11.81
N ASP A 38 8.87 0.92 11.55
CA ASP A 38 9.80 1.99 11.87
C ASP A 38 10.46 2.43 10.56
N PRO A 39 10.11 3.62 10.04
CA PRO A 39 10.69 4.07 8.77
C PRO A 39 12.22 4.14 8.74
N ALA A 40 12.86 4.21 9.90
CA ALA A 40 14.31 4.23 9.98
C ALA A 40 14.93 2.84 9.98
N ASP A 41 14.13 1.77 10.07
CA ASP A 41 14.62 0.40 10.20
C ASP A 41 13.92 -0.49 9.16
N GLN A 42 14.66 -0.85 8.12
CA GLN A 42 14.12 -1.68 7.03
C GLN A 42 13.76 -3.10 7.46
N SER A 43 14.28 -3.56 8.58
CA SER A 43 13.93 -4.89 9.08
C SER A 43 12.51 -4.94 9.63
N THR A 44 11.85 -3.79 9.77
CA THR A 44 10.48 -3.70 10.29
C THR A 44 9.44 -3.64 9.17
N LEU A 45 9.75 -4.12 7.99
CA LEU A 45 8.81 -4.14 6.86
C LEU A 45 7.51 -4.84 7.27
N ILE A 46 6.41 -4.14 7.06
CA ILE A 46 5.08 -4.70 7.27
C ILE A 46 4.71 -5.45 5.99
N ARG A 47 4.71 -6.77 6.06
CA ARG A 47 4.46 -7.58 4.87
C ARG A 47 2.99 -7.64 4.53
N GLU A 48 2.11 -7.41 5.50
CA GLU A 48 0.69 -7.61 5.29
C GLU A 48 -0.12 -6.74 6.25
N LEU A 49 -1.12 -6.07 5.68
CA LEU A 49 -2.15 -5.37 6.46
C LEU A 49 -3.49 -5.98 6.05
N ALA A 50 -3.94 -7.01 6.76
CA ALA A 50 -5.08 -7.82 6.36
C ALA A 50 -6.11 -7.90 7.47
N GLY A 51 -7.31 -8.31 7.08
CA GLY A 51 -8.40 -8.55 8.01
C GLY A 51 -9.44 -9.44 7.37
N ALA A 52 -10.41 -9.89 8.16
CA ALA A 52 -11.49 -10.75 7.67
C ALA A 52 -12.53 -9.94 6.89
N ASN A 53 -12.53 -8.62 7.03
CA ASN A 53 -13.44 -7.73 6.32
C ASN A 53 -12.79 -6.37 6.15
N ILE A 54 -13.45 -5.49 5.40
CA ILE A 54 -12.91 -4.16 5.08
C ILE A 54 -12.64 -3.34 6.37
N ASP A 55 -13.52 -3.40 7.34
CA ASP A 55 -13.35 -2.63 8.57
C ASP A 55 -12.06 -3.01 9.30
N GLU A 56 -11.75 -4.29 9.34
CA GLU A 56 -10.51 -4.76 9.96
C GLU A 56 -9.28 -4.33 9.18
N VAL A 57 -9.37 -4.37 7.84
CA VAL A 57 -8.28 -3.90 6.99
C VAL A 57 -8.02 -2.41 7.23
N LEU A 58 -9.08 -1.60 7.27
CA LEU A 58 -8.93 -0.16 7.51
C LEU A 58 -8.36 0.12 8.91
N GLN A 59 -8.73 -0.69 9.89
CA GLN A 59 -8.16 -0.56 11.23
C GLN A 59 -6.65 -0.82 11.21
N ALA A 60 -6.23 -1.87 10.50
CA ALA A 60 -4.80 -2.18 10.36
C ALA A 60 -4.04 -1.05 9.66
N VAL A 61 -4.66 -0.46 8.64
CA VAL A 61 -4.06 0.67 7.92
C VAL A 61 -3.88 1.87 8.87
N LYS A 62 -4.89 2.17 9.68
CA LYS A 62 -4.79 3.27 10.64
C LYS A 62 -3.71 3.04 11.67
N GLU A 63 -3.56 1.82 12.14
CA GLU A 63 -2.49 1.50 13.09
C GLU A 63 -1.12 1.70 12.44
N ALA A 64 -0.96 1.28 11.19
CA ALA A 64 0.29 1.50 10.47
C ALA A 64 0.57 2.99 10.29
N GLN A 65 -0.45 3.79 10.01
CA GLN A 65 -0.29 5.24 9.87
C GLN A 65 0.22 5.89 11.16
N LYS A 66 -0.20 5.40 12.31
CA LYS A 66 0.27 5.94 13.59
C LYS A 66 1.79 5.79 13.72
N HIS A 67 2.32 4.65 13.31
CA HIS A 67 3.75 4.43 13.34
C HIS A 67 4.50 5.35 12.36
N CYS A 68 3.90 5.61 11.20
CA CYS A 68 4.52 6.48 10.20
C CYS A 68 4.65 7.91 10.71
N VAL A 69 3.68 8.40 11.45
CA VAL A 69 3.68 9.79 11.92
C VAL A 69 4.70 10.02 13.02
N GLY A 70 4.96 9.01 13.84
CA GLY A 70 5.82 9.18 15.01
C GLY A 70 7.32 9.17 14.76
N ALA A 71 7.76 8.83 13.55
CA ALA A 71 9.18 8.60 13.31
C ALA A 71 9.86 9.81 12.65
N SER A 72 10.11 9.74 11.37
CA SER A 72 10.79 10.81 10.64
C SER A 72 9.78 11.55 9.77
N ARG A 73 9.81 12.86 9.78
CA ARG A 73 8.88 13.64 8.97
C ARG A 73 8.99 13.34 7.49
N VAL A 74 10.21 13.23 6.98
CA VAL A 74 10.43 13.10 5.56
C VAL A 74 9.98 11.74 5.07
N GLY A 75 10.48 10.69 5.68
CA GLY A 75 10.12 9.33 5.27
C GLY A 75 8.69 8.97 5.66
N ALA A 76 8.27 9.39 6.85
CA ALA A 76 6.95 9.06 7.37
C ALA A 76 5.83 9.68 6.55
N ASN A 77 6.02 10.92 6.06
CA ASN A 77 4.98 11.58 5.26
C ASN A 77 4.67 10.82 3.99
N GLY A 78 5.68 10.27 3.33
CA GLY A 78 5.45 9.49 2.11
C GLY A 78 4.62 8.24 2.38
N ALA A 79 4.96 7.50 3.42
CA ALA A 79 4.23 6.30 3.78
C ALA A 79 2.83 6.63 4.27
N TRP A 80 2.71 7.64 5.12
CA TRP A 80 1.41 8.05 5.64
C TRP A 80 0.47 8.46 4.51
N ALA A 81 0.98 9.24 3.57
CA ALA A 81 0.17 9.70 2.42
C ALA A 81 -0.28 8.54 1.55
N LYS A 82 0.60 7.56 1.30
CA LYS A 82 0.22 6.37 0.53
C LYS A 82 -0.93 5.63 1.19
N LEU A 83 -0.84 5.42 2.51
CA LEU A 83 -1.89 4.72 3.24
C LEU A 83 -3.19 5.52 3.26
N GLU A 84 -3.10 6.83 3.28
CA GLU A 84 -4.29 7.68 3.20
C GLU A 84 -4.98 7.55 1.84
N TYR A 85 -4.21 7.57 0.76
CA TYR A 85 -4.75 7.49 -0.60
C TYR A 85 -5.46 6.17 -0.86
N ILE A 86 -4.99 5.07 -0.29
CA ILE A 86 -5.58 3.75 -0.57
C ILE A 86 -6.84 3.47 0.23
N THR A 87 -7.20 4.35 1.15
CA THR A 87 -8.37 4.13 2.00
C THR A 87 -9.65 3.96 1.15
N GLN A 88 -9.87 4.83 0.18
CA GLN A 88 -11.06 4.74 -0.65
C GLN A 88 -11.07 3.50 -1.55
N PRO A 89 -9.97 3.18 -2.26
CA PRO A 89 -9.92 1.91 -3.00
C PRO A 89 -10.21 0.70 -2.13
N LEU A 90 -9.66 0.65 -0.92
CA LEU A 90 -9.92 -0.47 -0.01
C LEU A 90 -11.40 -0.57 0.34
N LYS A 91 -12.06 0.56 0.56
CA LYS A 91 -13.50 0.56 0.84
C LYS A 91 -14.30 0.00 -0.33
N ASN A 92 -13.79 0.13 -1.53
CA ASN A 92 -14.42 -0.37 -2.75
C ASN A 92 -14.05 -1.84 -3.04
N GLY A 93 -13.27 -2.47 -2.17
CA GLY A 93 -12.89 -3.87 -2.34
C GLY A 93 -11.59 -4.09 -3.10
N THR A 94 -10.87 -3.04 -3.45
CA THR A 94 -9.60 -3.15 -4.15
C THR A 94 -8.53 -3.68 -3.20
N GLN A 95 -7.73 -4.64 -3.67
CA GLN A 95 -6.51 -5.05 -2.96
C GLN A 95 -5.38 -4.11 -3.35
N VAL A 96 -4.44 -3.89 -2.45
CA VAL A 96 -3.35 -2.95 -2.68
C VAL A 96 -2.02 -3.63 -2.39
N ILE A 97 -1.04 -3.38 -3.26
CA ILE A 97 0.33 -3.79 -3.03
C ILE A 97 1.19 -2.53 -3.11
N ILE A 98 2.05 -2.34 -2.12
CA ILE A 98 3.05 -1.28 -2.14
C ILE A 98 4.40 -1.97 -2.19
N GLY A 99 5.17 -1.66 -3.24
CA GLY A 99 6.44 -2.34 -3.45
C GLY A 99 7.45 -1.51 -4.20
N ASN A 100 8.66 -2.02 -4.29
CA ASN A 100 9.76 -1.31 -4.91
C ASN A 100 9.65 -1.40 -6.44
N ALA A 101 9.83 -0.26 -7.10
CA ALA A 101 9.73 -0.18 -8.55
C ALA A 101 10.81 -1.00 -9.28
N ARG A 102 11.86 -1.44 -8.60
CA ARG A 102 12.91 -2.27 -9.19
C ARG A 102 12.47 -3.69 -9.49
N TYR A 103 11.40 -4.15 -8.84
CA TYR A 103 10.90 -5.51 -9.05
C TYR A 103 9.91 -5.57 -10.20
N ARG A 104 9.75 -6.75 -10.78
CA ARG A 104 8.75 -6.97 -11.81
C ARG A 104 7.36 -7.03 -11.17
N LEU A 105 6.35 -6.60 -11.91
CA LEU A 105 4.98 -6.63 -11.41
C LEU A 105 4.55 -8.05 -11.02
N SER A 106 4.93 -9.05 -11.81
CA SER A 106 4.60 -10.44 -11.51
C SER A 106 5.17 -10.88 -10.15
N GLN A 107 6.36 -10.40 -9.81
CA GLN A 107 6.99 -10.73 -8.53
C GLN A 107 6.25 -10.06 -7.37
N LEU A 108 5.82 -8.81 -7.57
CA LEU A 108 5.06 -8.11 -6.55
C LEU A 108 3.69 -8.76 -6.33
N ILE A 109 3.08 -9.23 -7.39
CA ILE A 109 1.77 -9.87 -7.31
C ILE A 109 1.86 -11.24 -6.63
N ASP A 110 2.84 -12.05 -6.99
CA ASP A 110 2.94 -13.41 -6.46
C ASP A 110 3.66 -13.48 -5.10
N GLY A 111 4.25 -12.37 -4.66
CA GLY A 111 4.90 -12.34 -3.35
C GLY A 111 6.30 -12.94 -3.29
N SER A 112 6.92 -13.17 -4.44
CA SER A 112 8.28 -13.71 -4.47
C SER A 112 9.34 -12.70 -4.05
N VAL A 113 8.98 -11.43 -3.91
CA VAL A 113 9.86 -10.37 -3.42
C VAL A 113 9.18 -9.66 -2.24
N PRO A 114 9.96 -8.96 -1.41
CA PRO A 114 9.38 -8.19 -0.30
C PRO A 114 8.40 -7.14 -0.82
N ARG A 115 7.31 -6.96 -0.11
CA ARG A 115 6.27 -5.99 -0.43
C ARG A 115 5.34 -5.83 0.76
N THR A 116 4.45 -4.83 0.71
CA THR A 116 3.34 -4.73 1.65
C THR A 116 2.04 -5.03 0.90
N TRP A 117 1.34 -6.08 1.30
CA TRP A 117 0.05 -6.45 0.73
C TRP A 117 -1.07 -6.01 1.67
N ILE A 118 -2.10 -5.38 1.14
CA ILE A 118 -3.20 -4.83 1.92
C ILE A 118 -4.52 -5.28 1.31
N GLY A 119 -5.34 -5.96 2.11
CA GLY A 119 -6.62 -6.40 1.61
C GLY A 119 -7.33 -7.35 2.56
N VAL A 120 -8.50 -7.81 2.13
CA VAL A 120 -9.28 -8.80 2.88
C VAL A 120 -8.76 -10.18 2.57
N ARG A 121 -8.59 -11.00 3.59
CA ARG A 121 -8.17 -12.39 3.44
C ARG A 121 -9.35 -13.33 3.31
#